data_dea27a6161dd03d2c74823a6d78499b9
#
_entry.id   dea27a6161dd03d2c74823a6d78499b9
#
_cell.length_a   1.000
_cell.length_b   1.000
_cell.length_c   1.000
_cell.angle_alpha   90.00
_cell.angle_beta   90.00
_cell.angle_gamma   90.00
#
_symmetry.space_group_name_H-M   'P 1'
#
loop_
_entity.id
_entity.type
_entity.pdbx_description
1 polymer ?
#
loop_
_entity_poly.entity_id
_entity_poly.type
_entity_poly.pdbx_seq_one_letter_code
_entity_poly.pdbx_strand_id
1 'polypeptide(L)'
;MTFSRLIAAVGLLFLLSAVTQPAAADAFGTKDEAVALVKRAIARTAEIGMDKAKVEFMDHEGKFIDRDLYVVVMAKDGVRIVQPASPKLVGKVFFDAVDVNGKEYGKDVQQIAAGPGKGWVSYAFKDPVSGKILPKEVYIETAGDYIYLAGVYVR
;
A
#
# COMPACT_ATOMS: atom_id res chain seq x y z
N MET A 1 19.13 -1.00 -81.90
CA MET A 1 18.09 -1.70 -81.13
C MET A 1 18.64 -2.01 -79.75
N THR A 2 18.41 -1.18 -78.79
CA THR A 2 18.92 -1.34 -77.42
C THR A 2 17.75 -1.19 -76.46
N PHE A 3 17.34 -2.29 -75.82
CA PHE A 3 16.28 -2.32 -74.82
C PHE A 3 16.86 -1.94 -73.47
N SER A 4 16.42 -0.75 -72.95
CA SER A 4 16.71 -0.30 -71.58
C SER A 4 15.75 -0.95 -70.61
N ARG A 5 16.25 -1.73 -69.65
CA ARG A 5 15.47 -2.36 -68.56
C ARG A 5 15.48 -1.40 -67.37
N LEU A 6 14.32 -0.82 -67.09
CA LEU A 6 14.06 -0.07 -65.84
C LEU A 6 13.84 -1.10 -64.73
N ILE A 7 14.71 -1.11 -63.71
CA ILE A 7 14.51 -1.85 -62.48
C ILE A 7 13.90 -0.91 -61.46
N ALA A 8 12.61 -1.12 -61.15
CA ALA A 8 11.94 -0.42 -60.07
C ALA A 8 12.27 -1.08 -58.72
N ALA A 9 13.04 -0.41 -57.89
CA ALA A 9 13.29 -0.86 -56.52
C ALA A 9 12.10 -0.47 -55.66
N VAL A 10 11.31 -1.46 -55.22
CA VAL A 10 10.24 -1.27 -54.22
C VAL A 10 10.90 -1.37 -52.86
N GLY A 11 11.09 -0.23 -52.22
CA GLY A 11 11.55 -0.12 -50.82
C GLY A 11 10.41 -0.49 -49.88
N LEU A 12 10.51 -1.65 -49.22
CA LEU A 12 9.60 -2.12 -48.20
C LEU A 12 9.95 -1.41 -46.86
N LEU A 13 9.19 -0.39 -46.51
CA LEU A 13 9.34 0.30 -45.22
C LEU A 13 8.72 -0.56 -44.11
N PHE A 14 9.56 -1.27 -43.36
CA PHE A 14 9.13 -1.96 -42.13
C PHE A 14 8.89 -0.90 -41.03
N LEU A 15 7.63 -0.56 -40.81
CA LEU A 15 7.20 0.17 -39.60
C LEU A 15 7.33 -0.79 -38.40
N LEU A 16 8.40 -0.62 -37.60
CA LEU A 16 8.54 -1.25 -36.29
C LEU A 16 7.51 -0.61 -35.35
N SER A 17 6.34 -1.21 -35.25
CA SER A 17 5.39 -0.88 -34.19
C SER A 17 5.99 -1.36 -32.87
N ALA A 18 6.50 -0.44 -32.07
CA ALA A 18 6.88 -0.72 -30.68
C ALA A 18 5.62 -1.09 -29.91
N VAL A 19 5.41 -2.40 -29.71
CA VAL A 19 4.40 -2.90 -28.80
C VAL A 19 4.90 -2.60 -27.39
N THR A 20 4.40 -1.52 -26.78
CA THR A 20 4.56 -1.27 -25.35
C THR A 20 3.78 -2.36 -24.61
N GLN A 21 4.50 -3.40 -24.15
CA GLN A 21 3.92 -4.35 -23.20
C GLN A 21 3.54 -3.59 -21.94
N PRO A 22 2.29 -3.72 -21.45
CA PRO A 22 1.98 -3.23 -20.12
C PRO A 22 2.92 -3.92 -19.14
N ALA A 23 3.62 -3.13 -18.30
CA ALA A 23 4.41 -3.69 -17.22
C ALA A 23 3.48 -4.60 -16.40
N ALA A 24 3.90 -5.85 -16.22
CA ALA A 24 3.17 -6.76 -15.32
C ALA A 24 3.07 -6.05 -13.98
N ALA A 25 1.84 -5.86 -13.47
CA ALA A 25 1.64 -5.30 -12.15
C ALA A 25 2.45 -6.14 -11.16
N ASP A 26 3.28 -5.48 -10.34
CA ASP A 26 4.10 -6.18 -9.35
C ASP A 26 3.19 -7.05 -8.49
N ALA A 27 3.62 -8.29 -8.23
CA ALA A 27 2.83 -9.24 -7.44
C ALA A 27 2.59 -8.76 -5.99
N PHE A 28 3.34 -7.74 -5.56
CA PHE A 28 3.31 -7.18 -4.21
C PHE A 28 3.33 -5.66 -4.24
N GLY A 29 2.87 -5.04 -3.16
CA GLY A 29 2.87 -3.60 -3.01
C GLY A 29 4.27 -3.01 -2.83
N THR A 30 4.42 -1.76 -3.27
CA THR A 30 5.63 -0.94 -3.13
C THR A 30 5.48 0.09 -2.01
N LYS A 31 6.59 0.66 -1.56
CA LYS A 31 6.59 1.76 -0.57
C LYS A 31 5.80 2.99 -1.05
N ASP A 32 5.94 3.33 -2.33
CA ASP A 32 5.23 4.48 -2.91
C ASP A 32 3.71 4.24 -2.95
N GLU A 33 3.30 3.00 -3.25
CA GLU A 33 1.89 2.60 -3.20
C GLU A 33 1.35 2.60 -1.76
N ALA A 34 2.14 2.19 -0.76
CA ALA A 34 1.75 2.27 0.65
C ALA A 34 1.51 3.73 1.08
N VAL A 35 2.42 4.66 0.72
CA VAL A 35 2.24 6.09 0.97
C VAL A 35 1.00 6.62 0.25
N ALA A 36 0.81 6.26 -1.02
CA ALA A 36 -0.35 6.68 -1.80
C ALA A 36 -1.67 6.16 -1.20
N LEU A 37 -1.69 4.92 -0.71
CA LEU A 37 -2.85 4.32 -0.05
C LEU A 37 -3.23 5.07 1.23
N VAL A 38 -2.26 5.42 2.09
CA VAL A 38 -2.49 6.23 3.28
C VAL A 38 -3.08 7.60 2.92
N LYS A 39 -2.51 8.29 1.94
CA LYS A 39 -3.02 9.59 1.49
C LYS A 39 -4.44 9.52 0.93
N ARG A 40 -4.76 8.46 0.17
CA ARG A 40 -6.14 8.23 -0.31
C ARG A 40 -7.10 7.99 0.86
N ALA A 41 -6.68 7.21 1.87
CA ALA A 41 -7.51 6.95 3.04
C ALA A 41 -7.78 8.23 3.85
N ILE A 42 -6.76 9.09 4.05
CA ILE A 42 -6.91 10.39 4.69
C ILE A 42 -7.92 11.26 3.93
N ALA A 43 -7.75 11.40 2.61
CA ALA A 43 -8.65 12.18 1.77
C ALA A 43 -10.09 11.64 1.81
N ARG A 44 -10.24 10.30 1.75
CA ARG A 44 -11.57 9.66 1.82
C ARG A 44 -12.25 9.89 3.16
N THR A 45 -11.50 9.80 4.26
CA THR A 45 -12.03 10.10 5.59
C THR A 45 -12.48 11.56 5.71
N ALA A 46 -11.73 12.50 5.14
CA ALA A 46 -12.11 13.91 5.13
C ALA A 46 -13.39 14.17 4.31
N GLU A 47 -13.60 13.39 3.23
CA GLU A 47 -14.76 13.53 2.34
C GLU A 47 -16.05 13.00 2.97
N ILE A 48 -16.03 11.79 3.55
CA ILE A 48 -17.26 11.07 3.95
C ILE A 48 -17.38 10.79 5.45
N GLY A 49 -16.37 11.15 6.23
CA GLY A 49 -16.25 10.84 7.66
C GLY A 49 -15.81 9.41 7.96
N MET A 50 -15.23 9.20 9.16
CA MET A 50 -14.64 7.90 9.54
C MET A 50 -15.69 6.78 9.60
N ASP A 51 -16.91 7.05 10.01
CA ASP A 51 -17.94 6.00 10.14
C ASP A 51 -18.30 5.34 8.82
N LYS A 52 -18.28 6.09 7.72
CA LYS A 52 -18.47 5.54 6.37
C LYS A 52 -17.15 5.00 5.81
N ALA A 53 -16.06 5.71 5.99
CA ALA A 53 -14.75 5.33 5.46
C ALA A 53 -14.28 3.98 6.00
N LYS A 54 -14.50 3.68 7.30
CA LYS A 54 -14.11 2.39 7.89
C LYS A 54 -14.78 1.19 7.21
N VAL A 55 -16.00 1.34 6.71
CA VAL A 55 -16.69 0.27 5.96
C VAL A 55 -15.96 -0.02 4.65
N GLU A 56 -15.58 1.03 3.91
CA GLU A 56 -14.82 0.90 2.67
C GLU A 56 -13.40 0.34 2.92
N PHE A 57 -12.76 0.73 4.04
CA PHE A 57 -11.40 0.29 4.37
C PHE A 57 -11.34 -1.17 4.83
N MET A 58 -12.43 -1.72 5.33
CA MET A 58 -12.56 -3.12 5.73
C MET A 58 -13.08 -4.04 4.62
N ASP A 59 -13.51 -3.48 3.49
CA ASP A 59 -14.03 -4.25 2.36
C ASP A 59 -12.88 -4.89 1.57
N HIS A 60 -12.82 -6.21 1.58
CA HIS A 60 -11.79 -7.00 0.89
C HIS A 60 -11.89 -6.94 -0.64
N GLU A 61 -13.05 -6.61 -1.18
CA GLU A 61 -13.28 -6.38 -2.62
C GLU A 61 -13.17 -4.89 -2.98
N GLY A 62 -12.84 -4.06 -2.00
CA GLY A 62 -12.82 -2.61 -2.12
C GLY A 62 -11.48 -2.05 -2.59
N LYS A 63 -11.43 -0.72 -2.71
CA LYS A 63 -10.29 0.03 -3.27
C LYS A 63 -9.14 0.26 -2.28
N PHE A 64 -9.30 -0.14 -1.00
CA PHE A 64 -8.32 0.10 0.06
C PHE A 64 -7.58 -1.16 0.50
N ILE A 65 -7.82 -2.27 -0.21
CA ILE A 65 -7.04 -3.50 -0.12
C ILE A 65 -6.62 -3.87 -1.53
N ASP A 66 -5.32 -4.02 -1.75
CA ASP A 66 -4.76 -4.37 -3.05
C ASP A 66 -3.53 -5.27 -2.84
N ARG A 67 -3.62 -6.53 -3.31
CA ARG A 67 -2.57 -7.53 -3.13
C ARG A 67 -2.28 -7.76 -1.64
N ASP A 68 -1.10 -7.36 -1.16
CA ASP A 68 -0.70 -7.40 0.25
C ASP A 68 -0.79 -6.03 0.96
N LEU A 69 -1.23 -4.99 0.23
CA LEU A 69 -1.44 -3.66 0.77
C LEU A 69 -2.84 -3.52 1.38
N TYR A 70 -2.90 -2.93 2.55
CA TYR A 70 -4.13 -2.53 3.22
C TYR A 70 -3.88 -1.37 4.17
N VAL A 71 -4.91 -0.57 4.42
CA VAL A 71 -4.83 0.52 5.39
C VAL A 71 -5.24 0.04 6.78
N VAL A 72 -4.50 0.47 7.78
CA VAL A 72 -4.86 0.38 9.20
C VAL A 72 -5.13 1.78 9.70
N VAL A 73 -6.18 1.95 10.50
CA VAL A 73 -6.50 3.24 11.11
C VAL A 73 -6.73 3.05 12.60
N MET A 74 -6.18 3.96 13.38
CA MET A 74 -6.44 4.04 14.80
C MET A 74 -6.77 5.48 15.21
N ALA A 75 -7.46 5.62 16.34
CA ALA A 75 -7.63 6.91 16.99
C ALA A 75 -6.29 7.37 17.63
N LYS A 76 -6.20 8.63 18.03
CA LYS A 76 -4.98 9.20 18.66
C LYS A 76 -4.56 8.51 19.96
N ASP A 77 -5.49 7.85 20.66
CA ASP A 77 -5.21 7.04 21.84
C ASP A 77 -4.67 5.63 21.50
N GLY A 78 -4.53 5.32 20.22
CA GLY A 78 -4.02 4.05 19.73
C GLY A 78 -5.07 2.95 19.59
N VAL A 79 -6.34 3.20 19.84
CA VAL A 79 -7.39 2.19 19.63
C VAL A 79 -7.63 1.99 18.14
N ARG A 80 -7.49 0.73 17.68
CA ARG A 80 -7.68 0.36 16.26
C ARG A 80 -9.13 0.49 15.84
N ILE A 81 -9.36 1.22 14.75
CA ILE A 81 -10.68 1.41 14.12
C ILE A 81 -10.80 0.53 12.88
N VAL A 82 -9.70 0.38 12.14
CA VAL A 82 -9.61 -0.40 10.90
C VAL A 82 -8.41 -1.33 10.97
N GLN A 83 -8.62 -2.64 10.72
CA GLN A 83 -7.57 -3.66 10.67
C GLN A 83 -8.04 -4.83 9.80
N PRO A 84 -8.08 -4.71 8.45
CA PRO A 84 -8.70 -5.73 7.60
C PRO A 84 -7.97 -7.08 7.63
N ALA A 85 -6.63 -7.09 7.67
CA ALA A 85 -5.86 -8.34 7.74
C ALA A 85 -6.03 -9.10 9.07
N SER A 86 -6.59 -8.47 10.11
CA SER A 86 -6.84 -9.11 11.41
C SER A 86 -7.99 -8.42 12.14
N PRO A 87 -9.25 -8.60 11.70
CA PRO A 87 -10.41 -7.87 12.24
C PRO A 87 -10.59 -8.01 13.76
N LYS A 88 -10.14 -9.13 14.34
CA LYS A 88 -10.16 -9.36 15.81
C LYS A 88 -9.32 -8.36 16.62
N LEU A 89 -8.46 -7.59 15.96
CA LEU A 89 -7.64 -6.54 16.60
C LEU A 89 -8.35 -5.19 16.63
N VAL A 90 -9.47 -5.00 15.93
CA VAL A 90 -10.30 -3.79 16.04
C VAL A 90 -10.78 -3.64 17.49
N GLY A 91 -10.69 -2.42 18.02
CA GLY A 91 -10.96 -2.11 19.42
C GLY A 91 -9.80 -2.40 20.40
N LYS A 92 -8.69 -2.99 19.93
CA LYS A 92 -7.48 -3.20 20.76
C LYS A 92 -6.53 -2.02 20.61
N VAL A 93 -5.81 -1.70 21.71
CA VAL A 93 -4.77 -0.68 21.68
C VAL A 93 -3.59 -1.16 20.81
N PHE A 94 -3.13 -0.31 19.90
CA PHE A 94 -2.01 -0.58 19.03
C PHE A 94 -0.67 -0.28 19.72
N PHE A 95 -0.63 0.73 20.58
CA PHE A 95 0.61 1.20 21.19
C PHE A 95 1.28 0.18 22.13
N ASP A 96 0.51 -0.81 22.58
CA ASP A 96 1.03 -1.96 23.36
C ASP A 96 1.49 -3.13 22.48
N ALA A 97 1.48 -2.95 21.16
CA ALA A 97 1.79 -4.05 20.25
C ALA A 97 3.29 -4.38 20.23
N VAL A 98 3.56 -5.69 20.35
CA VAL A 98 4.90 -6.29 20.32
C VAL A 98 4.92 -7.33 19.20
N ASP A 99 6.00 -7.41 18.44
CA ASP A 99 6.17 -8.44 17.43
C ASP A 99 6.72 -9.76 18.02
N VAL A 100 6.82 -10.78 17.17
CA VAL A 100 7.30 -12.12 17.58
C VAL A 100 8.75 -12.12 18.04
N ASN A 101 9.52 -11.07 17.75
CA ASN A 101 10.91 -10.90 18.17
C ASN A 101 11.03 -10.06 19.45
N GLY A 102 9.91 -9.66 20.04
CA GLY A 102 9.88 -8.81 21.24
C GLY A 102 10.03 -7.31 20.96
N LYS A 103 9.97 -6.87 19.68
CA LYS A 103 10.04 -5.44 19.35
C LYS A 103 8.72 -4.75 19.68
N GLU A 104 8.77 -3.74 20.56
CA GLU A 104 7.63 -2.89 20.95
C GLU A 104 7.32 -1.85 19.85
N TYR A 105 6.94 -2.31 18.66
CA TYR A 105 6.70 -1.43 17.52
C TYR A 105 5.52 -0.49 17.71
N GLY A 106 4.61 -0.81 18.61
CA GLY A 106 3.51 0.07 18.99
C GLY A 106 4.00 1.38 19.60
N LYS A 107 5.06 1.34 20.41
CA LYS A 107 5.71 2.54 20.97
C LYS A 107 6.40 3.37 19.90
N ASP A 108 7.07 2.74 18.93
CA ASP A 108 7.70 3.44 17.80
C ASP A 108 6.65 4.22 17.01
N VAL A 109 5.50 3.60 16.75
CA VAL A 109 4.35 4.25 16.07
C VAL A 109 3.82 5.42 16.89
N GLN A 110 3.66 5.24 18.20
CA GLN A 110 3.20 6.30 19.11
C GLN A 110 4.14 7.51 19.08
N GLN A 111 5.45 7.28 19.12
CA GLN A 111 6.46 8.35 19.08
C GLN A 111 6.40 9.14 17.77
N ILE A 112 6.26 8.45 16.63
CA ILE A 112 6.14 9.10 15.32
C ILE A 112 4.85 9.91 15.26
N ALA A 113 3.73 9.34 15.71
CA ALA A 113 2.43 10.01 15.68
C ALA A 113 2.39 11.26 16.57
N ALA A 114 3.03 11.21 17.75
CA ALA A 114 3.08 12.33 18.71
C ALA A 114 4.14 13.39 18.33
N GLY A 115 5.17 13.02 17.60
CA GLY A 115 6.28 13.90 17.20
C GLY A 115 6.13 14.43 15.76
N PRO A 116 6.86 13.86 14.78
CA PRO A 116 6.86 14.37 13.40
C PRO A 116 5.51 14.17 12.67
N GLY A 117 4.61 13.34 13.20
CA GLY A 117 3.31 13.04 12.60
C GLY A 117 3.34 12.11 11.39
N LYS A 118 4.52 11.80 10.84
CA LYS A 118 4.71 10.85 9.74
C LYS A 118 6.10 10.24 9.75
N GLY A 119 6.20 9.01 9.25
CA GLY A 119 7.47 8.30 9.20
C GLY A 119 7.32 6.82 8.86
N TRP A 120 8.40 6.06 9.03
CA TRP A 120 8.43 4.62 8.77
C TRP A 120 8.85 3.86 10.01
N VAL A 121 8.20 2.70 10.22
CA VAL A 121 8.56 1.73 11.25
C VAL A 121 8.67 0.34 10.63
N SER A 122 9.65 -0.45 11.08
CA SER A 122 9.79 -1.86 10.66
C SER A 122 9.52 -2.79 11.83
N TYR A 123 8.74 -3.84 11.60
CA TYR A 123 8.47 -4.91 12.55
C TYR A 123 8.07 -6.21 11.83
N ALA A 124 8.05 -7.33 12.55
CA ALA A 124 7.61 -8.60 11.98
C ALA A 124 6.09 -8.75 12.10
N PHE A 125 5.41 -9.08 10.99
CA PHE A 125 3.96 -9.29 10.99
C PHE A 125 3.54 -10.40 10.04
N LYS A 126 2.33 -10.95 10.26
CA LYS A 126 1.78 -12.00 9.41
C LYS A 126 1.40 -11.43 8.05
N ASP A 127 2.04 -11.93 7.00
CA ASP A 127 1.73 -11.61 5.61
C ASP A 127 0.37 -12.24 5.22
N PRO A 128 -0.62 -11.47 4.76
CA PRO A 128 -1.94 -12.00 4.43
C PRO A 128 -1.92 -12.91 3.20
N VAL A 129 -0.94 -12.78 2.32
CA VAL A 129 -0.83 -13.59 1.10
C VAL A 129 -0.20 -14.95 1.39
N SER A 130 0.95 -14.99 2.06
CA SER A 130 1.67 -16.24 2.33
C SER A 130 1.33 -16.90 3.67
N GLY A 131 0.71 -16.16 4.59
CA GLY A 131 0.45 -16.57 5.96
C GLY A 131 1.68 -16.66 6.85
N LYS A 132 2.89 -16.35 6.35
CA LYS A 132 4.15 -16.36 7.07
C LYS A 132 4.36 -15.07 7.86
N ILE A 133 5.18 -15.15 8.92
CA ILE A 133 5.69 -13.95 9.59
C ILE A 133 6.87 -13.44 8.78
N LEU A 134 6.76 -12.22 8.29
CA LEU A 134 7.78 -11.55 7.49
C LEU A 134 8.10 -10.17 8.07
N PRO A 135 9.31 -9.64 7.83
CA PRO A 135 9.58 -8.23 8.08
C PRO A 135 8.61 -7.35 7.27
N LYS A 136 8.08 -6.32 7.90
CA LYS A 136 7.17 -5.36 7.30
C LYS A 136 7.66 -3.95 7.54
N GLU A 137 7.73 -3.14 6.51
CA GLU A 137 8.00 -1.70 6.60
C GLU A 137 6.70 -0.94 6.45
N VAL A 138 6.36 -0.12 7.43
CA VAL A 138 5.05 0.53 7.55
C VAL A 138 5.20 2.03 7.56
N TYR A 139 4.55 2.69 6.62
CA TYR A 139 4.38 4.13 6.60
C TYR A 139 3.24 4.55 7.52
N ILE A 140 3.46 5.64 8.25
CA ILE A 140 2.55 6.21 9.23
C ILE A 140 2.32 7.66 8.87
N GLU A 141 1.06 8.13 8.93
CA GLU A 141 0.73 9.55 8.83
C GLU A 141 -0.47 9.88 9.73
N THR A 142 -0.30 10.91 10.55
CA THR A 142 -1.37 11.44 11.42
C THR A 142 -2.14 12.52 10.68
N ALA A 143 -3.46 12.41 10.65
CA ALA A 143 -4.34 13.42 10.08
C ALA A 143 -5.63 13.55 10.90
N GLY A 144 -5.95 14.78 11.33
CA GLY A 144 -7.09 15.05 12.21
C GLY A 144 -6.97 14.24 13.51
N ASP A 145 -8.00 13.48 13.84
CA ASP A 145 -8.07 12.67 15.06
C ASP A 145 -7.57 11.22 14.89
N TYR A 146 -6.96 10.90 13.73
CA TYR A 146 -6.62 9.54 13.35
C TYR A 146 -5.16 9.40 12.94
N ILE A 147 -4.65 8.18 13.11
CA ILE A 147 -3.35 7.73 12.66
C ILE A 147 -3.58 6.65 11.61
N TYR A 148 -3.02 6.83 10.42
CA TYR A 148 -3.17 5.94 9.27
C TYR A 148 -1.86 5.22 9.00
N LEU A 149 -1.94 3.94 8.68
CA LEU A 149 -0.78 3.11 8.40
C LEU A 149 -1.04 2.25 7.17
N ALA A 150 -0.03 2.09 6.34
CA ALA A 150 0.03 1.03 5.34
C ALA A 150 1.48 0.58 5.19
N GLY A 151 1.70 -0.68 4.82
CA GLY A 151 3.06 -1.16 4.76
C GLY A 151 3.25 -2.33 3.82
N VAL A 152 4.50 -2.52 3.42
CA VAL A 152 4.99 -3.55 2.50
C VAL A 152 5.77 -4.62 3.25
N TYR A 153 5.69 -5.86 2.78
CA TYR A 153 6.46 -6.96 3.33
C TYR A 153 7.80 -7.09 2.58
N VAL A 154 8.87 -7.31 3.33
CA VAL A 154 10.19 -7.60 2.78
C VAL A 154 10.26 -9.09 2.52
N ARG A 155 10.44 -9.47 1.24
CA ARG A 155 10.47 -10.87 0.76
C ARG A 155 11.82 -11.19 0.16
#